data_d276a3a1ae2ad2511a92463f4f541065
#
_entry.id   d276a3a1ae2ad2511a92463f4f541065
#
_cell.length_a   1.000
_cell.length_b   1.000
_cell.length_c   1.000
_cell.angle_alpha   90.00
_cell.angle_beta   90.00
_cell.angle_gamma   90.00
#
_symmetry.space_group_name_H-M   'P 1'
#
loop_
_entity.id
_entity.type
_entity.pdbx_description
1 polymer ?
#
loop_
_entity_poly.entity_id
_entity_poly.type
_entity_poly.pdbx_seq_one_letter_code
_entity_poly.pdbx_strand_id
1 'polypeptide(L)'
;ILPYNYTHIEIDTTHIDANYFVYWMNASAQAKSQLNQFKQGGSLVKKLTLNQLKQLKMTLPSLEQQQRIGKLDERRRHLKYLQAKRTYLMDQFLSEYLFKEKI
;
A
#
# COMPACT_ATOMS: atom_id res chain seq x y z
N ILE A 1 -5.53 7.75 16.60
CA ILE A 1 -5.48 9.11 16.00
C ILE A 1 -4.53 9.08 14.81
N LEU A 2 -5.05 9.39 13.64
CA LEU A 2 -4.23 9.46 12.44
C LEU A 2 -3.49 10.79 12.39
N PRO A 3 -2.21 10.80 11.95
CA PRO A 3 -1.52 12.05 11.70
C PRO A 3 -2.29 12.91 10.67
N TYR A 4 -2.13 14.22 10.75
CA TYR A 4 -2.88 15.14 9.89
C TYR A 4 -2.60 14.96 8.39
N ASN A 5 -1.49 14.29 8.03
CA ASN A 5 -1.13 14.02 6.64
C ASN A 5 -1.71 12.71 6.10
N TYR A 6 -2.55 12.04 6.88
CA TYR A 6 -3.27 10.84 6.43
C TYR A 6 -4.74 11.15 6.27
N THR A 7 -5.35 10.51 5.30
CA THR A 7 -6.78 10.63 5.03
C THR A 7 -7.45 9.28 5.30
N HIS A 8 -8.50 9.31 6.11
CA HIS A 8 -9.33 8.13 6.33
C HIS A 8 -10.31 8.00 5.17
N ILE A 9 -10.34 6.82 4.53
CA ILE A 9 -11.22 6.54 3.40
C ILE A 9 -12.19 5.44 3.80
N GLU A 10 -13.47 5.73 3.74
CA GLU A 10 -14.51 4.72 3.90
C GLU A 10 -14.91 4.18 2.54
N ILE A 11 -15.03 2.87 2.43
CA ILE A 11 -15.32 2.17 1.19
C ILE A 11 -16.66 1.46 1.32
N ASP A 12 -17.48 1.58 0.26
CA ASP A 12 -18.72 0.80 0.16
C ASP A 12 -18.37 -0.66 -0.14
N THR A 13 -18.35 -1.47 0.91
CA THR A 13 -17.95 -2.88 0.82
C THR A 13 -18.96 -3.76 0.09
N THR A 14 -20.13 -3.22 -0.26
CA THR A 14 -21.10 -3.95 -1.10
C THR A 14 -20.68 -3.99 -2.57
N HIS A 15 -19.79 -3.09 -3.00
CA HIS A 15 -19.32 -2.98 -4.38
C HIS A 15 -17.82 -3.16 -4.52
N ILE A 16 -17.04 -2.82 -3.50
CA ILE A 16 -15.59 -2.82 -3.54
C ILE A 16 -15.05 -3.57 -2.33
N ASP A 17 -14.17 -4.54 -2.58
CA ASP A 17 -13.42 -5.20 -1.53
C ASP A 17 -12.28 -4.29 -1.05
N ALA A 18 -12.13 -4.11 0.27
CA ALA A 18 -11.13 -3.21 0.84
C ALA A 18 -9.70 -3.62 0.49
N ASN A 19 -9.38 -4.90 0.53
CA ASN A 19 -8.06 -5.40 0.18
C ASN A 19 -7.77 -5.24 -1.31
N TYR A 20 -8.80 -5.41 -2.15
CA TYR A 20 -8.66 -5.16 -3.58
C TYR A 20 -8.37 -3.68 -3.85
N PHE A 21 -9.03 -2.78 -3.15
CA PHE A 21 -8.78 -1.34 -3.29
C PHE A 21 -7.33 -0.99 -2.98
N VAL A 22 -6.78 -1.54 -1.91
CA VAL A 22 -5.38 -1.33 -1.54
C VAL A 22 -4.45 -1.86 -2.64
N TYR A 23 -4.73 -3.06 -3.14
CA TYR A 23 -3.96 -3.64 -4.25
C TYR A 23 -4.03 -2.75 -5.49
N TRP A 24 -5.23 -2.28 -5.84
CA TRP A 24 -5.43 -1.43 -7.01
C TRP A 24 -4.63 -0.14 -6.90
N MET A 25 -4.68 0.53 -5.78
CA MET A 25 -3.94 1.78 -5.55
C MET A 25 -2.43 1.59 -5.66
N ASN A 26 -1.92 0.45 -5.19
CA ASN A 26 -0.47 0.22 -5.10
C ASN A 26 0.12 -0.39 -6.37
N ALA A 27 -0.64 -1.19 -7.10
CA ALA A 27 -0.08 -2.03 -8.16
C ALA A 27 -0.70 -1.80 -9.54
N SER A 28 -1.90 -1.25 -9.63
CA SER A 28 -2.61 -1.11 -10.89
C SER A 28 -1.98 -0.04 -11.78
N ALA A 29 -1.81 -0.37 -13.07
CA ALA A 29 -1.37 0.60 -14.07
C ALA A 29 -2.40 1.73 -14.22
N GLN A 30 -3.69 1.42 -14.08
CA GLN A 30 -4.76 2.41 -14.15
C GLN A 30 -4.62 3.45 -13.03
N ALA A 31 -4.35 3.00 -11.80
CA ALA A 31 -4.13 3.90 -10.68
C ALA A 31 -2.87 4.74 -10.87
N LYS A 32 -1.77 4.10 -11.26
CA LYS A 32 -0.49 4.79 -11.48
C LYS A 32 -0.59 5.88 -12.54
N SER A 33 -1.30 5.60 -13.63
CA SER A 33 -1.50 6.56 -14.71
C SER A 33 -2.26 7.79 -14.21
N GLN A 34 -3.35 7.59 -13.48
CA GLN A 34 -4.16 8.68 -12.95
C GLN A 34 -3.39 9.50 -11.91
N LEU A 35 -2.67 8.84 -11.02
CA LEU A 35 -1.86 9.52 -10.02
C LEU A 35 -0.74 10.35 -10.66
N ASN A 36 -0.12 9.85 -11.72
CA ASN A 36 0.90 10.59 -12.44
C ASN A 36 0.33 11.82 -13.15
N GLN A 37 -0.85 11.72 -13.71
CA GLN A 37 -1.53 12.86 -14.31
C GLN A 37 -1.78 13.97 -13.29
N PHE A 38 -2.19 13.62 -12.09
CA PHE A 38 -2.40 14.59 -11.02
C PHE A 38 -1.10 15.27 -10.60
N LYS A 39 0.02 14.53 -10.59
CA LYS A 39 1.34 15.08 -10.27
C LYS A 39 1.84 16.06 -11.34
N GLN A 40 1.52 15.81 -12.59
CA GLN A 40 1.94 16.64 -13.73
C GLN A 40 1.16 17.96 -13.82
N GLY A 41 0.07 18.10 -13.06
CA GLY A 41 -0.75 19.30 -13.04
C GLY A 41 -0.13 20.52 -12.40
N GLY A 42 1.19 20.56 -12.24
CA GLY A 42 1.91 21.77 -11.85
C GLY A 42 2.03 22.03 -10.36
N SER A 43 1.66 21.09 -9.53
CA SER A 43 1.84 21.21 -8.09
C SER A 43 3.26 20.79 -7.69
N LEU A 44 4.01 21.70 -7.07
CA LEU A 44 5.30 21.41 -6.49
C LEU A 44 5.17 20.48 -5.27
N VAL A 45 3.97 20.34 -4.73
CA VAL A 45 3.69 19.48 -3.59
C VAL A 45 3.13 18.17 -4.11
N LYS A 46 3.89 17.09 -3.96
CA LYS A 46 3.52 15.74 -4.41
C LYS A 46 2.46 15.10 -3.51
N LYS A 47 1.41 15.83 -3.16
CA LYS A 47 0.31 15.32 -2.35
C LYS A 47 -0.96 15.26 -3.17
N LEU A 48 -1.67 14.14 -3.04
CA LEU A 48 -3.00 14.03 -3.59
C LEU A 48 -3.98 14.87 -2.77
N THR A 49 -4.77 15.69 -3.45
CA THR A 49 -5.87 16.40 -2.79
C THR A 49 -7.05 15.45 -2.64
N LEU A 50 -7.96 15.77 -1.71
CA LEU A 50 -9.19 15.01 -1.54
C LEU A 50 -10.03 15.00 -2.82
N ASN A 51 -10.08 16.13 -3.54
CA ASN A 51 -10.80 16.21 -4.81
C ASN A 51 -10.21 15.29 -5.86
N GLN A 52 -8.88 15.18 -5.93
CA GLN A 52 -8.21 14.27 -6.85
C GLN A 52 -8.52 12.81 -6.53
N LEU A 53 -8.57 12.44 -5.25
CA LEU A 53 -8.96 11.10 -4.83
C LEU A 53 -10.39 10.76 -5.28
N LYS A 54 -11.30 11.73 -5.18
CA LYS A 54 -12.69 11.53 -5.62
C LYS A 54 -12.82 11.38 -7.12
N GLN A 55 -11.85 11.85 -7.89
CA GLN A 55 -11.86 11.77 -9.35
C GLN A 55 -11.25 10.47 -9.88
N LEU A 56 -10.70 9.64 -9.01
CA LEU A 56 -10.12 8.36 -9.44
C LEU A 56 -11.18 7.46 -10.07
N LYS A 57 -10.85 6.92 -11.24
CA LYS A 57 -11.70 5.97 -11.96
C LYS A 57 -11.09 4.58 -11.84
N MET A 58 -11.94 3.61 -11.57
CA MET A 58 -11.53 2.25 -11.30
C MET A 58 -12.42 1.28 -12.08
N THR A 59 -11.79 0.40 -12.84
CA THR A 59 -12.49 -0.71 -13.47
C THR A 59 -12.60 -1.84 -12.45
N LEU A 60 -13.84 -2.25 -12.16
CA LEU A 60 -14.10 -3.25 -11.13
C LEU A 60 -14.42 -4.60 -11.76
N PRO A 61 -13.65 -5.66 -11.43
CA PRO A 61 -14.09 -7.02 -11.69
C PRO A 61 -15.22 -7.39 -10.73
N SER A 62 -15.74 -8.61 -10.85
CA SER A 62 -16.78 -9.07 -9.92
C SER A 62 -16.28 -9.01 -8.49
N LEU A 63 -17.19 -8.85 -7.53
CA LEU A 63 -16.82 -8.80 -6.12
C LEU A 63 -16.07 -10.05 -5.69
N GLU A 64 -16.44 -11.21 -6.20
CA GLU A 64 -15.76 -12.47 -5.92
C GLU A 64 -14.31 -12.45 -6.39
N GLN A 65 -14.05 -11.96 -7.59
CA GLN A 65 -12.68 -11.81 -8.10
C GLN A 65 -11.89 -10.78 -7.29
N GLN A 66 -12.53 -9.69 -6.91
CA GLN A 66 -11.90 -8.68 -6.05
C GLN A 66 -11.44 -9.29 -4.73
N GLN A 67 -12.30 -10.10 -4.11
CA GLN A 67 -11.98 -10.75 -2.85
C GLN A 67 -10.80 -11.70 -2.98
N ARG A 68 -10.74 -12.46 -4.07
CA ARG A 68 -9.63 -13.38 -4.34
C ARG A 68 -8.31 -12.63 -4.52
N ILE A 69 -8.33 -11.61 -5.35
CA ILE A 69 -7.12 -10.80 -5.63
C ILE A 69 -6.67 -10.08 -4.37
N GLY A 70 -7.62 -9.47 -3.66
CA GLY A 70 -7.31 -8.74 -2.43
C GLY A 70 -6.72 -9.62 -1.35
N LYS A 71 -7.24 -10.84 -1.21
CA LYS A 71 -6.74 -11.80 -0.22
C LYS A 71 -5.32 -12.26 -0.54
N LEU A 72 -5.04 -12.52 -1.82
CA LEU A 72 -3.69 -12.88 -2.24
C LEU A 72 -2.72 -11.74 -2.00
N ASP A 73 -3.11 -10.51 -2.31
CA ASP A 73 -2.27 -9.34 -2.09
C ASP A 73 -2.01 -9.09 -0.60
N GLU A 74 -3.03 -9.25 0.24
CA GLU A 74 -2.88 -9.13 1.68
C GLU A 74 -1.86 -10.14 2.21
N ARG A 75 -1.98 -11.40 1.79
CA ARG A 75 -1.03 -12.44 2.20
C ARG A 75 0.38 -12.15 1.72
N ARG A 76 0.53 -11.65 0.50
CA ARG A 76 1.83 -11.27 -0.05
C ARG A 76 2.47 -10.16 0.77
N ARG A 77 1.70 -9.13 1.12
CA ARG A 77 2.19 -8.00 1.93
C ARG A 77 2.58 -8.47 3.33
N HIS A 78 1.79 -9.36 3.91
CA HIS A 78 2.10 -9.93 5.23
C HIS A 78 3.40 -10.75 5.19
N LEU A 79 3.58 -11.56 4.16
CA LEU A 79 4.80 -12.33 4.00
C LEU A 79 6.04 -11.43 3.86
N LYS A 80 5.93 -10.38 3.06
CA LYS A 80 7.02 -9.40 2.93
C LYS A 80 7.38 -8.76 4.27
N TYR A 81 6.38 -8.41 5.05
CA TYR A 81 6.59 -7.86 6.39
C TYR A 81 7.36 -8.83 7.28
N LEU A 82 6.94 -10.09 7.30
CA LEU A 82 7.62 -11.12 8.11
C LEU A 82 9.05 -11.36 7.66
N GLN A 83 9.30 -11.37 6.36
CA GLN A 83 10.64 -11.53 5.81
C GLN A 83 11.55 -10.37 6.21
N ALA A 84 11.05 -9.14 6.12
CA ALA A 84 11.80 -7.96 6.51
C ALA A 84 12.12 -7.96 8.00
N LYS A 85 11.17 -8.36 8.82
CA LYS A 85 11.36 -8.47 10.26
C LYS A 85 12.39 -9.52 10.62
N ARG A 86 12.33 -10.67 9.95
CA ARG A 86 13.32 -11.74 10.14
C ARG A 86 14.73 -11.26 9.80
N THR A 87 14.88 -10.60 8.67
CA THR A 87 16.18 -10.07 8.24
C THR A 87 16.73 -9.07 9.25
N TYR A 88 15.90 -8.17 9.71
CA TYR A 88 16.29 -7.17 10.72
C TYR A 88 16.78 -7.84 12.01
N LEU A 89 16.03 -8.83 12.51
CA LEU A 89 16.40 -9.53 13.74
C LEU A 89 17.69 -10.33 13.59
N MET A 90 17.89 -10.96 12.43
CA MET A 90 19.12 -11.70 12.16
C MET A 90 20.33 -10.78 12.07
N ASP A 91 20.16 -9.62 11.43
CA ASP A 91 21.23 -8.63 11.33
C ASP A 91 21.63 -8.11 12.72
N GLN A 92 20.65 -7.85 13.58
CA GLN A 92 20.93 -7.44 14.96
C GLN A 92 21.65 -8.52 15.75
N PHE A 93 21.21 -9.76 15.62
CA PHE A 93 21.84 -10.89 16.30
C PHE A 93 23.31 -11.04 15.88
N LEU A 94 23.59 -10.97 14.60
CA LEU A 94 24.95 -11.07 14.08
C LEU A 94 25.82 -9.92 14.56
N SER A 95 25.28 -8.69 14.57
CA SER A 95 26.02 -7.54 15.07
C SER A 95 26.40 -7.71 16.55
N GLU A 96 25.47 -8.13 17.37
CA GLU A 96 25.74 -8.36 18.79
C GLU A 96 26.75 -9.47 18.99
N TYR A 97 26.64 -10.56 18.25
CA TYR A 97 27.57 -11.68 18.34
C TYR A 97 28.99 -11.25 17.95
N LEU A 98 29.12 -10.52 16.86
CA LEU A 98 30.43 -10.04 16.41
C LEU A 98 31.06 -9.06 17.40
N PHE A 99 30.26 -8.18 18.00
CA PHE A 99 30.77 -7.27 19.02
C PHE A 99 31.26 -8.01 20.26
N LYS A 100 30.58 -9.05 20.68
CA LYS A 100 30.99 -9.86 21.83
C LYS A 100 32.31 -10.59 21.56
N GLU A 101 32.54 -11.05 20.35
CA GLU A 101 33.79 -11.76 20.01
C GLU A 101 34.99 -10.85 19.87
N LYS A 102 34.79 -9.58 19.64
CA LYS A 102 35.88 -8.60 19.52
C LYS A 102 36.42 -8.13 20.87
N ILE A 103 35.80 -8.50 21.95
CA ILE A 103 36.22 -8.21 23.27
C ILE A 103 37.01 -9.40 23.84
#